data_3f8eb70491a97905e3b77fe1c20ed148
#
_entry.id   3f8eb70491a97905e3b77fe1c20ed148
#
_cell.length_a   1.000
_cell.length_b   1.000
_cell.length_c   1.000
_cell.angle_alpha   90.00
_cell.angle_beta   90.00
_cell.angle_gamma   90.00
#
_symmetry.space_group_name_H-M   'P 1'
#
loop_
_entity.id
_entity.type
_entity.pdbx_description
1 polymer ?
#
loop_
_entity_poly.entity_id
_entity_poly.type
_entity_poly.pdbx_seq_one_letter_code
_entity_poly.pdbx_strand_id
1 'polypeptide(L)'
;MRLNNQLKTILLLGGLSAFLVAIGWTIGPGATWLFLGLALAMNVGAYFFSDKLVLRMHGAKELAVADAPGLHGMVEELAERAGIPKPRVFLIDDPSPNAFATGRNPEKGVVAVTQGILDLLDRRELRGVIAHEL
;
A
#
# COMPACT_ATOMS: atom_id res chain seq x y z
N MET A 1 1.10 24.67 6.38
CA MET A 1 0.45 23.59 7.14
C MET A 1 0.49 22.30 6.30
N ARG A 2 1.19 21.29 6.81
CA ARG A 2 1.21 19.99 6.12
C ARG A 2 -0.06 19.22 6.47
N LEU A 3 -0.98 19.14 5.52
CA LEU A 3 -2.10 18.23 5.67
C LEU A 3 -1.57 16.79 5.70
N ASN A 4 -1.99 16.05 6.69
CA ASN A 4 -1.70 14.63 6.78
C ASN A 4 -2.21 13.95 5.49
N ASN A 5 -1.47 12.96 4.98
CA ASN A 5 -1.86 12.21 3.79
C ASN A 5 -3.23 11.54 3.94
N GLN A 6 -3.56 11.10 5.14
CA GLN A 6 -4.88 10.55 5.44
C GLN A 6 -5.97 11.58 5.24
N LEU A 7 -5.76 12.82 5.71
CA LEU A 7 -6.73 13.90 5.54
C LEU A 7 -6.92 14.26 4.06
N LYS A 8 -5.84 14.32 3.29
CA LYS A 8 -5.90 14.53 1.83
C LYS A 8 -6.72 13.45 1.14
N THR A 9 -6.49 12.20 1.50
CA THR A 9 -7.22 11.05 0.94
C THR A 9 -8.71 11.14 1.29
N ILE A 10 -9.04 11.42 2.54
CA ILE A 10 -10.42 11.59 2.98
C ILE A 10 -11.10 12.71 2.22
N LEU A 11 -10.44 13.86 2.06
CA LEU A 11 -11.00 14.99 1.32
C LEU A 11 -11.22 14.66 -0.16
N LEU A 12 -10.27 13.98 -0.80
CA LEU A 12 -10.40 13.56 -2.20
C LEU A 12 -11.53 12.56 -2.40
N LEU A 13 -11.61 11.52 -1.57
CA LEU A 13 -12.66 10.52 -1.64
C LEU A 13 -14.02 11.12 -1.31
N GLY A 14 -14.09 11.95 -0.29
CA GLY A 14 -15.32 12.66 0.09
C GLY A 14 -15.79 13.62 -0.99
N GLY A 15 -14.87 14.38 -1.60
CA GLY A 15 -15.17 15.30 -2.68
C GLY A 15 -15.66 14.58 -3.93
N LEU A 16 -15.02 13.48 -4.31
CA LEU A 16 -15.45 12.65 -5.45
C LEU A 16 -16.83 12.04 -5.21
N SER A 17 -17.07 11.51 -4.01
CA SER A 17 -18.36 10.94 -3.64
C SER A 17 -19.46 11.99 -3.67
N ALA A 18 -19.22 13.18 -3.12
CA ALA A 18 -20.17 14.29 -3.14
C ALA A 18 -20.49 14.73 -4.57
N PHE A 19 -19.49 14.78 -5.45
CA PHE A 19 -19.66 15.12 -6.85
C PHE A 19 -20.55 14.09 -7.57
N LEU A 20 -20.32 12.81 -7.36
CA LEU A 20 -21.14 11.74 -7.93
C LEU A 20 -22.59 11.81 -7.46
N VAL A 21 -22.79 12.05 -6.15
CA VAL A 21 -24.14 12.20 -5.58
C VAL A 21 -24.84 13.45 -6.17
N ALA A 22 -24.12 14.55 -6.34
CA ALA A 22 -24.67 15.77 -6.94
C ALA A 22 -25.12 15.54 -8.39
N ILE A 23 -24.35 14.80 -9.19
CA ILE A 23 -24.75 14.41 -10.55
C ILE A 23 -26.01 13.55 -10.51
N GLY A 24 -26.07 12.56 -9.61
CA GLY A 24 -27.22 11.71 -9.43
C GLY A 24 -28.49 12.50 -9.07
N TRP A 25 -28.37 13.52 -8.24
CA TRP A 25 -29.45 14.40 -7.86
C TRP A 25 -30.04 15.12 -9.06
N THR A 26 -29.23 15.57 -10.02
CA THR A 26 -29.69 16.25 -11.23
C THR A 26 -30.43 15.32 -12.20
N ILE A 27 -30.14 14.03 -12.15
CA ILE A 27 -30.78 13.00 -13.01
C ILE A 27 -32.15 12.60 -12.44
N GLY A 28 -32.25 12.50 -11.11
CA GLY A 28 -33.51 12.14 -10.44
C GLY A 28 -33.28 11.43 -9.11
N PRO A 29 -34.35 11.27 -8.27
CA PRO A 29 -34.23 10.69 -6.94
C PRO A 29 -33.70 9.25 -6.92
N GLY A 30 -34.11 8.42 -7.89
CA GLY A 30 -33.62 7.03 -7.99
C GLY A 30 -32.13 6.96 -8.34
N ALA A 31 -31.67 7.88 -9.20
CA ALA A 31 -30.26 7.96 -9.58
C ALA A 31 -29.38 8.43 -8.42
N THR A 32 -29.87 9.28 -7.53
CA THR A 32 -29.13 9.73 -6.34
C THR A 32 -28.74 8.54 -5.46
N TRP A 33 -29.66 7.64 -5.19
CA TRP A 33 -29.39 6.43 -4.41
C TRP A 33 -28.43 5.49 -5.11
N LEU A 34 -28.54 5.34 -6.42
CA LEU A 34 -27.64 4.51 -7.22
C LEU A 34 -26.19 5.06 -7.16
N PHE A 35 -26.01 6.36 -7.36
CA PHE A 35 -24.70 6.99 -7.30
C PHE A 35 -24.12 6.99 -5.90
N LEU A 36 -24.93 7.13 -4.87
CA LEU A 36 -24.48 7.01 -3.48
C LEU A 36 -23.95 5.61 -3.19
N GLY A 37 -24.67 4.58 -3.61
CA GLY A 37 -24.24 3.19 -3.46
C GLY A 37 -22.96 2.90 -4.23
N LEU A 38 -22.84 3.43 -5.45
CA LEU A 38 -21.63 3.29 -6.25
C LEU A 38 -20.42 3.98 -5.60
N ALA A 39 -20.60 5.19 -5.10
CA ALA A 39 -19.53 5.93 -4.40
C ALA A 39 -19.06 5.19 -3.16
N LEU A 40 -19.99 4.65 -2.37
CA LEU A 40 -19.67 3.87 -1.19
C LEU A 40 -18.89 2.60 -1.55
N ALA A 41 -19.34 1.88 -2.58
CA ALA A 41 -18.67 0.66 -3.06
C ALA A 41 -17.25 0.95 -3.55
N MET A 42 -17.05 2.04 -4.29
CA MET A 42 -15.72 2.46 -4.76
C MET A 42 -14.80 2.81 -3.60
N ASN A 43 -15.29 3.54 -2.60
CA ASN A 43 -14.48 3.93 -1.44
C ASN A 43 -14.09 2.72 -0.59
N VAL A 44 -15.01 1.81 -0.35
CA VAL A 44 -14.75 0.56 0.38
C VAL A 44 -13.76 -0.31 -0.40
N GLY A 45 -13.97 -0.46 -1.70
CA GLY A 45 -13.06 -1.21 -2.57
C GLY A 45 -11.64 -0.62 -2.57
N ALA A 46 -11.51 0.69 -2.70
CA ALA A 46 -10.22 1.36 -2.66
C ALA A 46 -9.52 1.15 -1.31
N TYR A 47 -10.24 1.24 -0.22
CA TYR A 47 -9.67 1.02 1.12
C TYR A 47 -9.15 -0.40 1.31
N PHE A 48 -9.95 -1.42 0.90
CA PHE A 48 -9.60 -2.82 1.15
C PHE A 48 -8.63 -3.42 0.13
N PHE A 49 -8.58 -2.90 -1.10
CA PHE A 49 -7.82 -3.51 -2.19
C PHE A 49 -6.66 -2.65 -2.71
N SER A 50 -6.43 -1.46 -2.14
CA SER A 50 -5.37 -0.56 -2.62
C SER A 50 -3.98 -1.17 -2.54
N ASP A 51 -3.65 -1.89 -1.47
CA ASP A 51 -2.37 -2.56 -1.30
C ASP A 51 -2.15 -3.67 -2.34
N LYS A 52 -3.18 -4.49 -2.58
CA LYS A 52 -3.13 -5.55 -3.59
C LYS A 52 -3.00 -4.99 -4.99
N LEU A 53 -3.70 -3.89 -5.27
CA LEU A 53 -3.64 -3.24 -6.58
C LEU A 53 -2.24 -2.68 -6.87
N VAL A 54 -1.64 -2.00 -5.91
CA VAL A 54 -0.28 -1.45 -6.04
C VAL A 54 0.72 -2.56 -6.31
N LEU A 55 0.68 -3.64 -5.55
CA LEU A 55 1.57 -4.78 -5.74
C LEU A 55 1.39 -5.43 -7.12
N ARG A 56 0.14 -5.59 -7.55
CA ARG A 56 -0.16 -6.16 -8.87
C ARG A 56 0.33 -5.26 -10.01
N MET A 57 0.17 -3.95 -9.89
CA MET A 57 0.64 -2.98 -10.90
C MET A 57 2.16 -3.02 -11.07
N HIS A 58 2.90 -3.30 -10.00
CA HIS A 58 4.35 -3.42 -10.03
C HIS A 58 4.84 -4.85 -10.37
N GLY A 59 3.94 -5.80 -10.57
CA GLY A 59 4.31 -7.18 -10.83
C GLY A 59 4.99 -7.86 -9.65
N ALA A 60 4.67 -7.44 -8.44
CA ALA A 60 5.30 -7.97 -7.22
C ALA A 60 4.88 -9.41 -6.95
N LYS A 61 5.85 -10.24 -6.56
CA LYS A 61 5.65 -11.64 -6.17
C LYS A 61 6.03 -11.81 -4.72
N GLU A 62 5.20 -12.51 -3.94
CA GLU A 62 5.52 -12.80 -2.57
C GLU A 62 6.73 -13.72 -2.46
N LEU A 63 7.70 -13.32 -1.61
CA LEU A 63 8.86 -14.15 -1.30
C LEU A 63 8.57 -15.03 -0.10
N ALA A 64 8.80 -16.33 -0.24
CA ALA A 64 8.79 -17.24 0.89
C ALA A 64 10.08 -17.09 1.71
N VAL A 65 10.02 -17.46 2.98
CA VAL A 65 11.21 -17.42 3.87
C VAL A 65 12.35 -18.26 3.29
N ALA A 66 12.03 -19.42 2.69
CA ALA A 66 13.01 -20.31 2.07
C ALA A 66 13.74 -19.68 0.87
N ASP A 67 13.09 -18.75 0.16
CA ASP A 67 13.66 -18.09 -1.03
C ASP A 67 14.62 -16.95 -0.65
N ALA A 68 14.41 -16.30 0.49
CA ALA A 68 15.23 -15.18 0.94
C ALA A 68 15.30 -15.12 2.47
N PRO A 69 15.93 -16.12 3.12
CA PRO A 69 15.96 -16.19 4.59
C PRO A 69 16.66 -14.99 5.22
N GLY A 70 17.71 -14.45 4.60
CA GLY A 70 18.41 -13.29 5.09
C GLY A 70 17.56 -12.02 5.11
N LEU A 71 16.81 -11.80 4.03
CA LEU A 71 15.90 -10.65 3.92
C LEU A 71 14.74 -10.78 4.91
N HIS A 72 14.12 -11.95 5.01
CA HIS A 72 13.05 -12.20 5.97
C HIS A 72 13.52 -12.02 7.42
N GLY A 73 14.71 -12.50 7.77
CA GLY A 73 15.29 -12.32 9.10
C GLY A 73 15.53 -10.85 9.43
N MET A 74 15.98 -10.07 8.47
CA MET A 74 16.17 -8.62 8.60
C MET A 74 14.84 -7.90 8.84
N VAL A 75 13.82 -8.20 8.05
CA VAL A 75 12.49 -7.61 8.19
C VAL A 75 11.87 -7.98 9.54
N GLU A 76 11.98 -9.23 9.96
CA GLU A 76 11.48 -9.70 11.24
C GLU A 76 12.13 -8.97 12.42
N GLU A 77 13.45 -8.82 12.40
CA GLU A 77 14.18 -8.08 13.43
C GLU A 77 13.75 -6.62 13.51
N LEU A 78 13.65 -5.96 12.37
CA LEU A 78 13.25 -4.55 12.31
C LEU A 78 11.79 -4.35 12.74
N ALA A 79 10.90 -5.26 12.37
CA ALA A 79 9.50 -5.23 12.80
C ALA A 79 9.38 -5.40 14.31
N GLU A 80 10.15 -6.31 14.90
CA GLU A 80 10.21 -6.54 16.33
C GLU A 80 10.68 -5.30 17.08
N ARG A 81 11.72 -4.63 16.59
CA ARG A 81 12.23 -3.37 17.16
C ARG A 81 11.23 -2.23 17.06
N ALA A 82 10.44 -2.20 16.00
CA ALA A 82 9.41 -1.19 15.79
C ALA A 82 8.12 -1.49 16.56
N GLY A 83 7.99 -2.68 17.16
CA GLY A 83 6.80 -3.10 17.89
C GLY A 83 5.60 -3.36 16.99
N ILE A 84 5.83 -3.77 15.75
CA ILE A 84 4.78 -4.09 14.77
C ILE A 84 4.86 -5.56 14.36
N PRO A 85 3.74 -6.16 13.87
CA PRO A 85 3.78 -7.50 13.29
C PRO A 85 4.69 -7.54 12.07
N LYS A 86 5.31 -8.69 11.82
CA LYS A 86 6.17 -8.87 10.65
C LYS A 86 5.36 -8.66 9.36
N PRO A 87 5.74 -7.71 8.49
CA PRO A 87 5.08 -7.52 7.21
C PRO A 87 5.42 -8.66 6.24
N ARG A 88 4.54 -8.86 5.26
CA ARG A 88 4.81 -9.77 4.16
C ARG A 88 5.88 -9.15 3.25
N VAL A 89 6.73 -9.97 2.67
CA VAL A 89 7.83 -9.52 1.81
C VAL A 89 7.55 -9.89 0.37
N PHE A 90 7.64 -8.90 -0.53
CA PHE A 90 7.42 -9.06 -1.97
C PHE A 90 8.66 -8.66 -2.74
N LEU A 91 8.88 -9.32 -3.86
CA LEU A 91 9.94 -9.01 -4.82
C LEU A 91 9.33 -8.47 -6.11
N ILE A 92 9.89 -7.38 -6.60
CA ILE A 92 9.56 -6.80 -7.90
C ILE A 92 10.74 -7.05 -8.84
N ASP A 93 10.48 -7.67 -9.98
CA ASP A 93 11.49 -7.94 -11.01
C ASP A 93 11.73 -6.67 -11.84
N ASP A 94 12.45 -5.75 -11.25
CA ASP A 94 12.79 -4.45 -11.83
C ASP A 94 14.27 -4.17 -11.55
N PRO A 95 15.07 -3.81 -12.56
CA PRO A 95 16.49 -3.47 -12.37
C PRO A 95 16.70 -2.13 -11.66
N SER A 96 15.70 -1.26 -11.59
CA SER A 96 15.80 0.01 -10.87
C SER A 96 15.79 -0.21 -9.36
N PRO A 97 16.68 0.44 -8.59
CA PRO A 97 16.71 0.29 -7.14
C PRO A 97 15.51 1.02 -6.51
N ASN A 98 14.64 0.27 -5.84
CA ASN A 98 13.51 0.82 -5.13
C ASN A 98 13.04 -0.11 -4.01
N ALA A 99 12.42 0.46 -2.99
CA ALA A 99 11.75 -0.28 -1.93
C ALA A 99 10.62 0.58 -1.39
N PHE A 100 9.52 -0.05 -1.00
CA PHE A 100 8.42 0.66 -0.37
C PHE A 100 7.64 -0.26 0.59
N ALA A 101 6.94 0.36 1.53
CA ALA A 101 6.03 -0.31 2.42
C ALA A 101 4.61 0.16 2.13
N THR A 102 3.66 -0.75 2.20
CA THR A 102 2.24 -0.45 2.01
C THR A 102 1.40 -1.32 2.94
N GLY A 103 0.11 -1.04 3.03
CA GLY A 103 -0.82 -1.76 3.87
C GLY A 103 -1.78 -0.82 4.57
N ARG A 104 -2.98 -1.31 4.89
CA ARG A 104 -4.04 -0.53 5.55
C ARG A 104 -3.71 -0.21 6.99
N ASN A 105 -3.01 -1.12 7.64
CA ASN A 105 -2.59 -1.03 9.04
C ASN A 105 -1.34 -1.91 9.24
N PRO A 106 -0.65 -1.84 10.39
CA PRO A 106 0.54 -2.64 10.65
C PRO A 106 0.33 -4.15 10.54
N GLU A 107 -0.88 -4.65 10.83
CA GLU A 107 -1.22 -6.08 10.75
C GLU A 107 -1.30 -6.58 9.31
N LYS A 108 -1.62 -5.69 8.37
CA LYS A 108 -1.72 -5.96 6.93
C LYS A 108 -0.53 -5.38 6.16
N GLY A 109 0.55 -5.06 6.83
CA GLY A 109 1.74 -4.45 6.25
C GLY A 109 2.44 -5.35 5.24
N VAL A 110 2.97 -4.71 4.20
CA VAL A 110 3.75 -5.35 3.13
C VAL A 110 4.99 -4.51 2.87
N VAL A 111 6.13 -5.16 2.73
CA VAL A 111 7.37 -4.56 2.26
C VAL A 111 7.68 -5.12 0.88
N ALA A 112 7.86 -4.27 -0.10
CA ALA A 112 8.24 -4.66 -1.46
C ALA A 112 9.62 -4.09 -1.78
N VAL A 113 10.48 -4.92 -2.35
CA VAL A 113 11.82 -4.54 -2.79
C VAL A 113 12.01 -4.95 -4.24
N THR A 114 12.77 -4.16 -4.99
CA THR A 114 13.13 -4.52 -6.36
C THR A 114 14.37 -5.39 -6.37
N GLN A 115 14.53 -6.18 -7.44
CA GLN A 115 15.77 -6.93 -7.66
C GLN A 115 16.97 -5.98 -7.76
N GLY A 116 16.75 -4.80 -8.36
CA GLY A 116 17.79 -3.79 -8.49
C GLY A 116 18.34 -3.30 -7.16
N ILE A 117 17.50 -3.08 -6.14
CA ILE A 117 17.99 -2.65 -4.83
C ILE A 117 18.75 -3.78 -4.11
N LEU A 118 18.34 -5.04 -4.29
CA LEU A 118 19.03 -6.19 -3.72
C LEU A 118 20.41 -6.37 -4.35
N ASP A 119 20.55 -6.09 -5.64
CA ASP A 119 21.82 -6.20 -6.36
C ASP A 119 22.76 -5.02 -6.06
N LEU A 120 22.22 -3.84 -5.81
CA LEU A 120 22.98 -2.60 -5.62
C LEU A 120 23.52 -2.43 -4.20
N LEU A 121 22.69 -2.74 -3.19
CA LEU A 121 23.00 -2.48 -1.78
C LEU A 121 23.59 -3.71 -1.09
N ASP A 122 24.55 -3.50 -0.20
CA ASP A 122 24.97 -4.52 0.72
C ASP A 122 23.92 -4.73 1.84
N ARG A 123 24.14 -5.72 2.68
CA ARG A 123 23.18 -6.08 3.74
C ARG A 123 22.93 -4.92 4.71
N ARG A 124 23.97 -4.18 5.07
CA ARG A 124 23.89 -3.06 6.01
C ARG A 124 23.08 -1.89 5.42
N GLU A 125 23.35 -1.56 4.16
CA GLU A 125 22.64 -0.50 3.45
C GLU A 125 21.18 -0.84 3.24
N LEU A 126 20.89 -2.07 2.84
CA LEU A 126 19.53 -2.57 2.67
C LEU A 126 18.74 -2.52 3.99
N ARG A 127 19.36 -2.92 5.09
CA ARG A 127 18.74 -2.83 6.42
C ARG A 127 18.33 -1.40 6.76
N GLY A 128 19.17 -0.41 6.44
CA GLY A 128 18.86 0.99 6.67
C GLY A 128 17.65 1.46 5.86
N VAL A 129 17.55 1.06 4.59
CA VAL A 129 16.43 1.40 3.73
C VAL A 129 15.12 0.77 4.25
N ILE A 130 15.13 -0.51 4.58
CA ILE A 130 13.96 -1.20 5.10
C ILE A 130 13.52 -0.59 6.44
N ALA A 131 14.44 -0.27 7.32
CA ALA A 131 14.13 0.39 8.59
C ALA A 131 13.43 1.73 8.39
N HIS A 132 13.81 2.48 7.36
CA HIS A 132 13.17 3.75 7.02
C HIS A 132 11.73 3.55 6.52
N GLU A 133 11.47 2.49 5.76
CA GLU A 133 10.13 2.18 5.23
C GLU A 133 9.18 1.62 6.30
N LEU A 134 9.68 0.98 7.31
CA LEU A 134 8.87 0.50 8.42
C LEU A 134 8.59 1.62 9.42
#